data_246da078f73bf72ed7a35c4763e16c37
#
_entry.id   246da078f73bf72ed7a35c4763e16c37
#
_cell.length_a   1.000
_cell.length_b   1.000
_cell.length_c   1.000
_cell.angle_alpha   90.00
_cell.angle_beta   90.00
_cell.angle_gamma   90.00
#
_symmetry.space_group_name_H-M   'P 1'
#
loop_
_entity.id
_entity.type
_entity.pdbx_description
1 polymer ?
#
loop_
_entity_poly.entity_id
_entity_poly.type
_entity_poly.pdbx_seq_one_letter_code
_entity_poly.pdbx_strand_id
1 'polypeptide(L)'
;MEKHAGSAKRSVMIKAGVETVWKKLSEITKLGWLEEQKSTRFLSQKKYGVGAIRLISFEDGSDVEEHVVEWSTKKGFSYIAITGLPLLAYLATISMKKVGSGRVKVTWQS
;
A
#
# COMPACT_ATOMS: atom_id res chain seq x y z
N MET A 1 17.51 -15.85 -2.87
CA MET A 1 17.11 -15.50 -2.35
C MET A 1 16.94 -15.64 -1.93
N GLU A 2 16.99 -15.20 -1.61
CA GLU A 2 16.57 -15.06 -1.04
C GLU A 2 16.19 -14.67 -0.74
N LYS A 3 16.21 -14.69 -0.84
CA LYS A 3 15.64 -14.31 -0.31
C LYS A 3 15.06 -13.61 0.18
N HIS A 4 14.95 -13.73 -0.80
CA HIS A 4 14.03 -12.91 -0.03
C HIS A 4 14.28 -13.02 1.46
N ALA A 5 14.47 -11.91 2.04
CA ALA A 5 14.80 -11.83 3.46
C ALA A 5 13.55 -11.96 4.34
N GLY A 6 12.74 -12.99 4.15
CA GLY A 6 11.60 -13.22 4.99
C GLY A 6 10.55 -12.10 4.92
N SER A 7 9.64 -12.10 5.87
CA SER A 7 8.54 -11.14 5.91
C SER A 7 8.90 -9.91 6.74
N ALA A 8 8.30 -8.79 6.38
CA ALA A 8 8.38 -7.56 7.16
C ALA A 8 6.98 -7.18 7.63
N LYS A 9 6.88 -6.62 8.81
CA LYS A 9 5.61 -6.21 9.38
C LYS A 9 5.80 -4.93 10.18
N ARG A 10 4.94 -3.95 9.93
CA ARG A 10 4.95 -2.69 10.68
C ARG A 10 3.53 -2.31 11.02
N SER A 11 3.35 -1.76 12.23
CA SER A 11 2.04 -1.32 12.68
C SER A 11 2.15 0.07 13.28
N VAL A 12 1.09 0.83 13.15
CA VAL A 12 0.98 2.16 13.76
C VAL A 12 -0.43 2.34 14.30
N MET A 13 -0.54 3.02 15.43
CA MET A 13 -1.82 3.36 16.02
C MET A 13 -2.19 4.77 15.62
N ILE A 14 -3.38 4.95 15.07
CA ILE A 14 -3.87 6.24 14.61
C ILE A 14 -5.08 6.64 15.44
N LYS A 15 -5.06 7.87 15.97
CA LYS A 15 -6.18 8.43 16.73
C LYS A 15 -7.22 9.01 15.78
N ALA A 16 -7.98 8.15 15.14
CA ALA A 16 -9.03 8.55 14.22
C ALA A 16 -10.01 7.39 14.05
N GLY A 17 -11.18 7.68 13.54
CA GLY A 17 -12.18 6.66 13.28
C GLY A 17 -11.86 5.85 12.04
N VAL A 18 -12.49 4.68 11.92
CA VAL A 18 -12.29 3.75 10.81
C VAL A 18 -12.52 4.43 9.46
N GLU A 19 -13.57 5.24 9.34
CA GLU A 19 -13.87 5.87 8.05
C GLU A 19 -12.82 6.88 7.63
N THR A 20 -12.30 7.66 8.58
CA THR A 20 -11.26 8.63 8.30
C THR A 20 -9.96 7.95 7.86
N VAL A 21 -9.58 6.90 8.56
CA VAL A 21 -8.36 6.15 8.25
C VAL A 21 -8.51 5.45 6.91
N TRP A 22 -9.67 4.82 6.67
CA TRP A 22 -9.92 4.13 5.40
C TRP A 22 -9.87 5.08 4.21
N LYS A 23 -10.43 6.27 4.36
CA LYS A 23 -10.39 7.27 3.31
C LYS A 23 -8.96 7.59 2.91
N LYS A 24 -8.06 7.73 3.87
CA LYS A 24 -6.65 8.00 3.59
C LYS A 24 -5.96 6.82 2.95
N LEU A 25 -6.18 5.62 3.48
CA LEU A 25 -5.54 4.42 2.94
C LEU A 25 -6.01 4.10 1.53
N SER A 26 -7.28 4.31 1.25
CA SER A 26 -7.83 3.99 -0.08
C SER A 26 -7.44 5.00 -1.14
N GLU A 27 -6.98 6.19 -0.75
CA GLU A 27 -6.45 7.18 -1.69
C GLU A 27 -4.98 6.89 -1.98
N ILE A 28 -4.73 5.78 -2.62
CA ILE A 28 -3.38 5.26 -2.77
C ILE A 28 -2.45 6.13 -3.64
N THR A 29 -2.97 7.14 -4.32
CA THR A 29 -2.13 8.09 -5.06
C THR A 29 -1.48 9.13 -4.15
N LYS A 30 -1.92 9.21 -2.89
CA LYS A 30 -1.48 10.27 -1.99
C LYS A 30 -0.72 9.73 -0.78
N LEU A 31 0.09 8.71 -1.00
CA LEU A 31 0.91 8.16 0.08
C LEU A 31 2.12 9.07 0.32
N GLY A 32 1.84 10.25 0.86
CA GLY A 32 2.87 11.25 1.15
C GLY A 32 3.86 10.86 2.25
N TRP A 33 3.69 9.66 2.80
CA TRP A 33 4.62 9.09 3.76
C TRP A 33 5.83 8.42 3.10
N LEU A 34 5.82 8.31 1.78
CA LEU A 34 6.99 7.86 1.03
C LEU A 34 7.75 9.10 0.57
N GLU A 35 8.64 9.60 1.41
CA GLU A 35 9.36 10.85 1.18
C GLU A 35 10.14 10.87 -0.12
N GLU A 36 10.60 9.72 -0.57
CA GLU A 36 11.40 9.59 -1.79
C GLU A 36 10.56 9.44 -3.04
N GLN A 37 9.25 9.49 -2.90
CA GLN A 37 8.33 9.36 -4.01
C GLN A 37 8.29 10.64 -4.82
N LYS A 38 8.62 10.52 -6.11
CA LYS A 38 8.59 11.64 -7.03
C LYS A 38 7.20 11.86 -7.63
N SER A 39 6.57 10.77 -8.06
CA SER A 39 5.23 10.83 -8.63
C SER A 39 4.54 9.49 -8.53
N THR A 40 3.23 9.53 -8.60
CA THR A 40 2.40 8.33 -8.65
C THR A 40 1.31 8.57 -9.69
N ARG A 41 1.10 7.61 -10.57
CA ARG A 41 0.01 7.68 -11.54
C ARG A 41 -0.62 6.31 -11.70
N PHE A 42 -1.87 6.29 -12.14
CA PHE A 42 -2.56 5.05 -12.41
C PHE A 42 -2.31 4.62 -13.86
N LEU A 43 -2.02 3.33 -14.02
CA LEU A 43 -1.93 2.70 -15.34
C LEU A 43 -3.26 2.09 -15.75
N SER A 44 -4.16 1.89 -14.79
CA SER A 44 -5.50 1.35 -15.03
C SER A 44 -6.55 2.46 -15.00
N GLN A 45 -7.74 2.18 -15.55
CA GLN A 45 -8.86 3.10 -15.42
C GLN A 45 -9.40 3.10 -14.00
N LYS A 46 -9.35 1.95 -13.33
CA LYS A 46 -9.71 1.85 -11.92
C LYS A 46 -8.65 2.51 -11.07
N LYS A 47 -9.07 3.31 -10.10
CA LYS A 47 -8.17 3.99 -9.20
C LYS A 47 -8.20 3.43 -7.79
N TYR A 48 -9.06 2.47 -7.52
CA TYR A 48 -9.10 1.75 -6.26
C TYR A 48 -9.83 0.43 -6.46
N GLY A 49 -9.71 -0.47 -5.51
CA GLY A 49 -10.29 -1.80 -5.61
C GLY A 49 -9.41 -2.75 -6.41
N VAL A 50 -9.85 -3.99 -6.50
CA VAL A 50 -9.14 -5.03 -7.26
C VAL A 50 -9.05 -4.62 -8.73
N GLY A 51 -7.86 -4.72 -9.29
CA GLY A 51 -7.60 -4.33 -10.66
C GLY A 51 -6.98 -2.96 -10.81
N ALA A 52 -6.90 -2.18 -9.74
CA ALA A 52 -6.20 -0.90 -9.78
C ALA A 52 -4.69 -1.15 -9.93
N ILE A 53 -4.05 -0.43 -10.83
CA ILE A 53 -2.61 -0.54 -11.09
C ILE A 53 -2.04 0.86 -11.00
N ARG A 54 -1.03 1.05 -10.16
CA ARG A 54 -0.36 2.34 -10.07
C ARG A 54 1.14 2.20 -10.28
N LEU A 55 1.74 3.23 -10.84
CA LEU A 55 3.18 3.32 -11.02
C LEU A 55 3.70 4.40 -10.11
N ILE A 56 4.63 4.04 -9.23
CA ILE A 56 5.29 4.96 -8.31
C ILE A 56 6.70 5.18 -8.83
N SER A 57 7.04 6.44 -9.07
CA SER A 57 8.39 6.81 -9.49
C SER A 57 9.11 7.49 -8.35
N PHE A 58 10.35 7.11 -8.11
CA PHE A 58 11.16 7.63 -7.02
C PHE A 58 12.24 8.57 -7.53
N GLU A 59 12.78 9.38 -6.62
CA GLU A 59 13.79 10.37 -6.93
C GLU A 59 15.07 9.77 -7.54
N ASP A 60 15.38 8.52 -7.17
CA ASP A 60 16.56 7.84 -7.69
C ASP A 60 16.37 7.28 -9.10
N GLY A 61 15.20 7.50 -9.71
CA GLY A 61 14.90 7.02 -11.04
C GLY A 61 14.28 5.63 -11.10
N SER A 62 14.13 4.96 -9.96
CA SER A 62 13.49 3.65 -9.94
C SER A 62 11.97 3.79 -9.95
N ASP A 63 11.29 2.74 -10.40
CA ASP A 63 9.84 2.67 -10.47
C ASP A 63 9.36 1.40 -9.79
N VAL A 64 8.18 1.48 -9.18
CA VAL A 64 7.48 0.32 -8.62
C VAL A 64 6.07 0.30 -9.19
N GLU A 65 5.68 -0.83 -9.77
CA GLU A 65 4.33 -1.01 -10.27
C GLU A 65 3.56 -1.87 -9.27
N GLU A 66 2.43 -1.36 -8.78
CA GLU A 66 1.62 -2.06 -7.79
C GLU A 66 0.26 -2.42 -8.35
N HIS A 67 -0.09 -3.69 -8.23
CA HIS A 67 -1.36 -4.25 -8.69
C HIS A 67 -2.18 -4.68 -7.50
N VAL A 68 -3.33 -4.05 -7.30
CA VAL A 68 -4.23 -4.42 -6.21
C VAL A 68 -4.90 -5.75 -6.54
N VAL A 69 -4.72 -6.75 -5.69
CA VAL A 69 -5.24 -8.09 -5.91
C VAL A 69 -6.33 -8.51 -4.93
N GLU A 70 -6.43 -7.81 -3.79
CA GLU A 70 -7.49 -8.02 -2.82
C GLU A 70 -7.95 -6.67 -2.27
N TRP A 71 -9.23 -6.56 -1.99
CA TRP A 71 -9.79 -5.31 -1.47
C TRP A 71 -10.96 -5.63 -0.57
N SER A 72 -10.90 -5.13 0.65
CA SER A 72 -11.98 -5.28 1.62
C SER A 72 -12.23 -3.92 2.26
N THR A 73 -13.34 -3.30 1.90
CA THR A 73 -13.66 -1.94 2.33
C THR A 73 -13.61 -1.82 3.85
N LYS A 74 -12.89 -0.81 4.34
CA LYS A 74 -12.69 -0.50 5.76
C LYS A 74 -11.92 -1.58 6.53
N LYS A 75 -11.33 -2.55 5.82
CA LYS A 75 -10.51 -3.59 6.44
C LYS A 75 -9.10 -3.61 5.90
N GLY A 76 -8.92 -3.35 4.61
CA GLY A 76 -7.61 -3.33 4.03
C GLY A 76 -7.57 -3.80 2.60
N PHE A 77 -6.36 -3.91 2.07
CA PHE A 77 -6.16 -4.40 0.70
C PHE A 77 -4.78 -5.01 0.57
N SER A 78 -4.62 -5.84 -0.47
CA SER A 78 -3.34 -6.45 -0.80
C SER A 78 -2.95 -6.07 -2.21
N TYR A 79 -1.65 -5.94 -2.43
CA TYR A 79 -1.13 -5.63 -3.76
C TYR A 79 0.15 -6.40 -4.03
N ILE A 80 0.41 -6.64 -5.32
CA ILE A 80 1.67 -7.20 -5.77
C ILE A 80 2.50 -6.05 -6.30
N ALA A 81 3.69 -5.87 -5.75
CA ALA A 81 4.63 -4.84 -6.17
C ALA A 81 5.71 -5.47 -7.05
N ILE A 82 5.96 -4.87 -8.21
CA ILE A 82 6.94 -5.33 -9.17
C ILE A 82 7.95 -4.23 -9.37
N THR A 83 9.21 -4.54 -9.16
CA THR A 83 10.29 -3.56 -9.26
C THR A 83 11.38 -4.01 -10.22
N GLY A 84 11.96 -3.06 -10.86
CA GLY A 84 13.27 -3.05 -11.48
C GLY A 84 13.76 -4.26 -12.28
N LEU A 85 15.06 -4.31 -12.42
CA LEU A 85 15.80 -5.41 -13.07
C LEU A 85 16.92 -5.87 -12.14
N PRO A 86 17.03 -7.18 -11.84
CA PRO A 86 16.08 -8.21 -12.26
C PRO A 86 14.70 -7.97 -11.66
N LEU A 87 13.66 -8.42 -12.32
CA LEU A 87 12.30 -8.22 -11.82
C LEU A 87 12.11 -8.90 -10.49
N LEU A 88 11.70 -8.13 -9.52
CA LEU A 88 11.36 -8.63 -8.19
C LEU A 88 9.88 -8.35 -7.95
N ALA A 89 9.18 -9.35 -7.48
CA ALA A 89 7.77 -9.21 -7.16
C ALA A 89 7.51 -9.68 -5.74
N TYR A 90 6.68 -8.94 -5.01
CA TYR A 90 6.28 -9.36 -3.66
C TYR A 90 4.83 -8.94 -3.39
N LEU A 91 4.19 -9.70 -2.52
CA LEU A 91 2.84 -9.42 -2.06
C LEU A 91 2.93 -8.63 -0.76
N ALA A 92 2.19 -7.54 -0.69
CA ALA A 92 2.07 -6.76 0.53
C ALA A 92 0.61 -6.58 0.88
N THR A 93 0.32 -6.53 2.16
CA THR A 93 -1.03 -6.33 2.68
C THR A 93 -1.04 -5.17 3.64
N ILE A 94 -2.01 -4.26 3.46
CA ILE A 94 -2.29 -3.19 4.41
C ILE A 94 -3.64 -3.50 5.02
N SER A 95 -3.68 -3.62 6.34
CA SER A 95 -4.92 -3.90 7.06
C SER A 95 -5.15 -2.88 8.15
N MET A 96 -6.39 -2.70 8.54
CA MET A 96 -6.75 -1.81 9.61
C MET A 96 -7.73 -2.48 10.55
N LYS A 97 -7.60 -2.20 11.84
CA LYS A 97 -8.44 -2.80 12.86
C LYS A 97 -8.79 -1.74 13.91
N LYS A 98 -10.06 -1.63 14.22
CA LYS A 98 -10.51 -0.74 15.29
C LYS A 98 -9.99 -1.29 16.63
N VAL A 99 -9.35 -0.41 17.40
CA VAL A 99 -8.81 -0.75 18.70
C VAL A 99 -9.36 0.26 19.71
N GLY A 100 -10.53 -0.03 20.26
CA GLY A 100 -11.18 0.89 21.17
C GLY A 100 -11.81 2.07 20.48
N SER A 101 -12.30 3.02 21.25
CA SER A 101 -13.00 4.19 20.75
C SER A 101 -12.02 5.18 20.13
N GLY A 102 -12.27 5.56 18.88
CA GLY A 102 -11.49 6.61 18.22
C GLY A 102 -10.06 6.25 17.88
N ARG A 103 -9.72 4.95 17.84
CA ARG A 103 -8.36 4.51 17.47
C ARG A 103 -8.42 3.35 16.50
N VAL A 104 -7.48 3.35 15.56
CA VAL A 104 -7.35 2.30 14.54
C VAL A 104 -5.89 1.90 14.45
N LYS A 105 -5.66 0.60 14.44
CA LYS A 105 -4.33 0.05 14.20
C LYS A 105 -4.19 -0.27 12.72
N VAL A 106 -3.21 0.32 12.07
CA VAL A 106 -2.89 0.05 10.67
C VAL A 106 -1.64 -0.82 10.63
N THR A 107 -1.71 -1.92 9.88
CA THR A 107 -0.60 -2.85 9.76
C THR A 107 -0.25 -3.03 8.29
N TRP A 108 1.04 -2.87 7.98
CA TRP A 108 1.61 -3.21 6.68
C TRP A 108 2.44 -4.48 6.85
N GLN A 109 2.27 -5.40 5.94
CA GLN A 109 2.96 -6.70 6.00
C GLN A 109 3.30 -7.17 4.60
N SER A 110 4.49 -7.65 4.43
CA SER A 110 4.93 -8.25 3.18
C SER A 110 5.48 -9.65 3.40
#